data_7a7895ff42c8139f62fbdff9b3a2d518
#
_entry.id   7a7895ff42c8139f62fbdff9b3a2d518
#
_cell.length_a   1.000
_cell.length_b   1.000
_cell.length_c   1.000
_cell.angle_alpha   90.00
_cell.angle_beta   90.00
_cell.angle_gamma   90.00
#
_symmetry.space_group_name_H-M   'P 1'
#
loop_
_entity.id
_entity.type
_entity.pdbx_description
1 polymer ?
#
loop_
_entity_poly.entity_id
_entity_poly.type
_entity_poly.pdbx_seq_one_letter_code
_entity_poly.pdbx_strand_id
1 'polypeptide(L)'
;MKKHLIIFFFILTHNLLLAQKSNCSANDLIERLEYTKAIELLTQCIDVTSKNTEGMLQLANCYYYTSKTEEAEKYYKLAYEAIKDKATHFNYIDCLRSNKKYDEANAAMKKFALKYSSDSRSTTFLKKDNATEALLNQQKKYTVKKININSDRSDFGGFLLDSTFYFVSSRIEQNKKYGWNEEPYLDIFFSIRKNDTVFSQPIPLKELNSSFHEGPISITKNGKNIYFASESFTVNQFDKIKNKKLKSGQVQLFTATNDHGVWIYAKPLPFNSKLYSVSNPSVNSTNTTLYFSSNMPGGIGGNDIWKVTINGDGTYGKPENLGPKINTEGDESFPFIDENNLLYFASNGRPGLGGLDVYKIDLKN
;
A
#
# COMPACT_ATOMS: atom_id res chain seq x y z
N MET A 1 -5.86 23.36 58.86
CA MET A 1 -4.83 23.34 57.79
C MET A 1 -4.93 22.15 56.77
N LYS A 2 -5.59 21.03 57.07
CA LYS A 2 -5.66 19.87 56.13
C LYS A 2 -6.70 20.00 54.99
N LYS A 3 -7.74 20.85 55.11
CA LYS A 3 -8.77 20.97 54.06
C LYS A 3 -8.33 21.83 52.85
N HIS A 4 -7.43 22.75 52.99
CA HIS A 4 -6.96 23.59 51.87
C HIS A 4 -5.93 22.88 50.99
N LEU A 5 -5.21 21.89 51.51
CA LEU A 5 -4.23 21.12 50.74
C LEU A 5 -4.86 20.17 49.70
N ILE A 6 -6.04 19.62 50.04
CA ILE A 6 -6.79 18.72 49.15
C ILE A 6 -7.39 19.46 47.94
N ILE A 7 -7.89 20.69 48.16
CA ILE A 7 -8.44 21.52 47.07
C ILE A 7 -7.34 21.97 46.11
N PHE A 8 -6.13 22.27 46.61
CA PHE A 8 -5.00 22.66 45.78
C PHE A 8 -4.49 21.48 44.91
N PHE A 9 -4.52 20.24 45.44
CA PHE A 9 -4.14 19.04 44.70
C PHE A 9 -5.15 18.71 43.59
N PHE A 10 -6.45 18.91 43.84
CA PHE A 10 -7.50 18.70 42.83
C PHE A 10 -7.45 19.77 41.71
N ILE A 11 -7.12 21.01 42.03
CA ILE A 11 -6.96 22.06 41.02
C ILE A 11 -5.68 21.86 40.21
N LEU A 12 -4.59 21.34 40.79
CA LEU A 12 -3.36 21.04 40.07
C LEU A 12 -3.54 19.85 39.13
N THR A 13 -4.26 18.80 39.53
CA THR A 13 -4.55 17.65 38.69
C THR A 13 -5.50 17.98 37.53
N HIS A 14 -6.49 18.86 37.78
CA HIS A 14 -7.38 19.37 36.74
C HIS A 14 -6.67 20.26 35.73
N ASN A 15 -5.74 21.11 36.16
CA ASN A 15 -4.94 21.93 35.26
C ASN A 15 -3.90 21.14 34.49
N LEU A 16 -3.35 20.06 35.04
CA LEU A 16 -2.48 19.09 34.31
C LEU A 16 -3.25 18.34 33.25
N LEU A 17 -4.48 17.90 33.51
CA LEU A 17 -5.38 17.27 32.54
C LEU A 17 -5.84 18.26 31.44
N LEU A 18 -6.07 19.51 31.76
CA LEU A 18 -6.41 20.56 30.79
C LEU A 18 -5.19 21.01 29.97
N ALA A 19 -4.00 21.04 30.57
CA ALA A 19 -2.76 21.36 29.87
C ALA A 19 -2.33 20.24 28.92
N GLN A 20 -2.64 18.96 29.24
CA GLN A 20 -2.43 17.85 28.33
C GLN A 20 -3.34 17.88 27.09
N LYS A 21 -4.54 18.45 27.19
CA LYS A 21 -5.46 18.63 26.04
C LYS A 21 -5.02 19.69 25.03
N SER A 22 -4.09 20.57 25.37
CA SER A 22 -3.70 21.70 24.51
C SER A 22 -2.58 21.39 23.48
N ASN A 23 -2.01 20.19 23.47
CA ASN A 23 -0.88 19.87 22.59
C ASN A 23 -1.10 18.57 21.77
N CYS A 24 -2.31 18.43 21.21
CA CYS A 24 -2.72 17.25 20.41
C CYS A 24 -2.33 17.41 18.94
N SER A 25 -1.06 17.64 18.65
CA SER A 25 -0.55 17.62 17.28
C SER A 25 0.18 16.30 17.00
N ALA A 26 -0.35 15.53 16.06
CA ALA A 26 0.27 14.29 15.59
C ALA A 26 1.13 14.50 14.32
N ASN A 27 1.33 15.74 13.89
CA ASN A 27 2.00 16.06 12.62
C ASN A 27 3.37 15.39 12.49
N ASP A 28 4.21 15.44 13.53
CA ASP A 28 5.53 14.82 13.49
C ASP A 28 5.47 13.28 13.38
N LEU A 29 4.47 12.64 14.00
CA LEU A 29 4.25 11.20 13.90
C LEU A 29 3.74 10.82 12.50
N ILE A 30 2.80 11.59 11.95
CA ILE A 30 2.25 11.40 10.59
C ILE A 30 3.34 11.59 9.55
N GLU A 31 4.19 12.61 9.68
CA GLU A 31 5.33 12.83 8.78
C GLU A 31 6.37 11.69 8.82
N ARG A 32 6.46 10.99 9.95
CA ARG A 32 7.30 9.80 10.10
C ARG A 32 6.61 8.52 9.68
N LEU A 33 5.36 8.59 9.22
CA LEU A 33 4.51 7.44 8.92
C LEU A 33 4.28 6.53 10.15
N GLU A 34 4.39 7.07 11.36
CA GLU A 34 4.12 6.36 12.62
C GLU A 34 2.63 6.43 12.95
N TYR A 35 1.78 5.91 12.04
CA TYR A 35 0.33 6.08 12.12
C TYR A 35 -0.29 5.43 13.35
N THR A 36 0.19 4.28 13.80
CA THR A 36 -0.30 3.64 15.03
C THR A 36 -0.12 4.53 16.24
N LYS A 37 1.05 5.15 16.40
CA LYS A 37 1.30 6.11 17.49
C LYS A 37 0.51 7.41 17.34
N ALA A 38 0.31 7.86 16.08
CA ALA A 38 -0.53 9.03 15.81
C ALA A 38 -1.99 8.76 16.20
N ILE A 39 -2.51 7.54 15.95
CA ILE A 39 -3.85 7.13 16.40
C ILE A 39 -3.92 7.13 17.93
N GLU A 40 -2.96 6.53 18.62
CA GLU A 40 -2.91 6.51 20.09
C GLU A 40 -2.93 7.92 20.69
N LEU A 41 -2.15 8.84 20.14
CA LEU A 41 -2.12 10.24 20.58
C LEU A 41 -3.44 10.95 20.29
N LEU A 42 -3.94 10.87 19.06
CA LEU A 42 -5.13 11.58 18.62
C LEU A 42 -6.40 11.08 19.33
N THR A 43 -6.52 9.79 19.59
CA THR A 43 -7.68 9.22 20.31
C THR A 43 -7.78 9.67 21.76
N GLN A 44 -6.68 10.08 22.39
CA GLN A 44 -6.71 10.68 23.72
C GLN A 44 -7.27 12.11 23.72
N CYS A 45 -7.23 12.79 22.59
CA CYS A 45 -7.53 14.21 22.42
C CYS A 45 -8.82 14.49 21.64
N ILE A 46 -9.14 13.60 20.70
CA ILE A 46 -10.25 13.77 19.75
C ILE A 46 -11.35 12.78 20.12
N ASP A 47 -12.45 13.30 20.59
CA ASP A 47 -13.69 12.55 20.77
C ASP A 47 -14.74 12.98 19.72
N VAL A 48 -15.86 12.25 19.68
CA VAL A 48 -16.95 12.50 18.70
C VAL A 48 -17.68 13.83 18.93
N THR A 49 -17.50 14.46 20.09
CA THR A 49 -18.09 15.75 20.45
C THR A 49 -17.12 16.91 20.20
N SER A 50 -15.89 16.61 19.82
CA SER A 50 -14.86 17.61 19.52
C SER A 50 -15.28 18.50 18.36
N LYS A 51 -14.98 19.79 18.45
CA LYS A 51 -15.07 20.72 17.31
C LYS A 51 -13.80 20.76 16.46
N ASN A 52 -12.80 19.94 16.80
CA ASN A 52 -11.53 19.86 16.08
C ASN A 52 -11.65 18.98 14.83
N THR A 53 -12.26 19.53 13.78
CA THR A 53 -12.46 18.82 12.50
C THR A 53 -11.13 18.45 11.83
N GLU A 54 -10.08 19.24 11.99
CA GLU A 54 -8.75 18.92 11.47
C GLU A 54 -8.15 17.68 12.15
N GLY A 55 -8.21 17.61 13.48
CA GLY A 55 -7.76 16.43 14.22
C GLY A 55 -8.59 15.19 13.87
N MET A 56 -9.90 15.35 13.63
CA MET A 56 -10.73 14.24 13.15
C MET A 56 -10.28 13.74 11.78
N LEU A 57 -9.94 14.62 10.83
CA LEU A 57 -9.44 14.23 9.50
C LEU A 57 -8.08 13.55 9.59
N GLN A 58 -7.17 14.07 10.44
CA GLN A 58 -5.88 13.41 10.70
C GLN A 58 -6.08 11.99 11.25
N LEU A 59 -6.98 11.83 12.24
CA LEU A 59 -7.29 10.53 12.83
C LEU A 59 -7.94 9.59 11.82
N ALA A 60 -8.88 10.09 10.99
CA ALA A 60 -9.49 9.32 9.92
C ALA A 60 -8.46 8.84 8.89
N ASN A 61 -7.54 9.72 8.46
CA ASN A 61 -6.46 9.36 7.54
C ASN A 61 -5.54 8.29 8.16
N CYS A 62 -5.16 8.41 9.43
CA CYS A 62 -4.32 7.42 10.10
C CYS A 62 -5.02 6.05 10.18
N TYR A 63 -6.32 6.02 10.49
CA TYR A 63 -7.11 4.78 10.45
C TYR A 63 -7.22 4.21 9.04
N TYR A 64 -7.44 5.04 8.02
CA TYR A 64 -7.48 4.62 6.62
C TYR A 64 -6.18 3.96 6.19
N TYR A 65 -5.04 4.62 6.44
CA TYR A 65 -3.72 4.08 6.09
C TYR A 65 -3.34 2.81 6.86
N THR A 66 -3.94 2.57 8.03
CA THR A 66 -3.76 1.32 8.78
C THR A 66 -4.87 0.30 8.52
N SER A 67 -5.67 0.49 7.45
CA SER A 67 -6.76 -0.40 7.01
C SER A 67 -7.88 -0.62 8.04
N LYS A 68 -8.03 0.31 9.01
CA LYS A 68 -9.11 0.34 9.99
C LYS A 68 -10.27 1.17 9.43
N THR A 69 -10.95 0.61 8.42
CA THR A 69 -11.90 1.35 7.58
C THR A 69 -13.18 1.74 8.30
N GLU A 70 -13.62 1.00 9.31
CA GLU A 70 -14.81 1.34 10.12
C GLU A 70 -14.55 2.58 10.98
N GLU A 71 -13.41 2.64 11.64
CA GLU A 71 -12.99 3.79 12.43
C GLU A 71 -12.71 5.01 11.52
N ALA A 72 -12.04 4.79 10.39
CA ALA A 72 -11.79 5.86 9.43
C ALA A 72 -13.10 6.48 8.94
N GLU A 73 -14.07 5.66 8.51
CA GLU A 73 -15.40 6.11 8.07
C GLU A 73 -16.10 6.98 9.12
N LYS A 74 -16.07 6.55 10.39
CA LYS A 74 -16.69 7.29 11.49
C LYS A 74 -16.18 8.73 11.59
N TYR A 75 -14.86 8.92 11.57
CA TYR A 75 -14.26 10.24 11.69
C TYR A 75 -14.35 11.05 10.38
N TYR A 76 -14.25 10.43 9.21
CA TYR A 76 -14.54 11.09 7.93
C TYR A 76 -15.97 11.63 7.88
N LYS A 77 -16.95 10.85 8.33
CA LYS A 77 -18.36 11.27 8.34
C LYS A 77 -18.58 12.48 9.23
N LEU A 78 -17.97 12.51 10.43
CA LEU A 78 -18.06 13.62 11.36
C LEU A 78 -17.42 14.91 10.83
N ALA A 79 -16.34 14.79 10.06
CA ALA A 79 -15.59 15.90 9.51
C ALA A 79 -15.86 16.15 8.02
N TYR A 80 -16.88 15.53 7.43
CA TYR A 80 -17.10 15.50 5.99
C TYR A 80 -17.10 16.89 5.34
N GLU A 81 -17.82 17.86 5.93
CA GLU A 81 -17.91 19.22 5.40
C GLU A 81 -16.58 19.99 5.46
N ALA A 82 -15.63 19.53 6.28
CA ALA A 82 -14.30 20.13 6.39
C ALA A 82 -13.29 19.53 5.38
N ILE A 83 -13.66 18.48 4.65
CA ILE A 83 -12.78 17.87 3.65
C ILE A 83 -12.59 18.81 2.46
N LYS A 84 -11.36 19.25 2.24
CA LYS A 84 -11.02 20.22 1.17
C LYS A 84 -10.44 19.55 -0.07
N ASP A 85 -9.66 18.51 0.13
CA ASP A 85 -8.91 17.85 -0.94
C ASP A 85 -9.66 16.65 -1.53
N LYS A 86 -9.34 16.37 -2.78
CA LYS A 86 -9.96 15.32 -3.59
C LYS A 86 -9.64 13.91 -3.08
N ALA A 87 -8.41 13.69 -2.64
CA ALA A 87 -7.96 12.37 -2.17
C ALA A 87 -8.71 11.96 -0.90
N THR A 88 -8.81 12.83 0.09
CA THR A 88 -9.54 12.56 1.35
C THR A 88 -11.04 12.30 1.10
N HIS A 89 -11.68 13.04 0.17
CA HIS A 89 -13.06 12.72 -0.22
C HIS A 89 -13.18 11.30 -0.80
N PHE A 90 -12.24 10.89 -1.64
CA PHE A 90 -12.26 9.57 -2.22
C PHE A 90 -11.94 8.47 -1.19
N ASN A 91 -11.04 8.72 -0.25
CA ASN A 91 -10.75 7.81 0.86
C ASN A 91 -11.99 7.51 1.71
N TYR A 92 -12.85 8.51 1.94
CA TYR A 92 -14.13 8.30 2.62
C TYR A 92 -15.06 7.37 1.82
N ILE A 93 -15.16 7.59 0.50
CA ILE A 93 -15.96 6.72 -0.38
C ILE A 93 -15.41 5.29 -0.37
N ASP A 94 -14.09 5.14 -0.39
CA ASP A 94 -13.43 3.85 -0.35
C ASP A 94 -13.67 3.11 0.99
N CYS A 95 -13.66 3.83 2.11
CA CYS A 95 -14.07 3.27 3.41
C CYS A 95 -15.50 2.76 3.38
N LEU A 96 -16.45 3.52 2.84
CA LEU A 96 -17.85 3.09 2.72
C LEU A 96 -17.99 1.80 1.90
N ARG A 97 -17.27 1.69 0.78
CA ARG A 97 -17.25 0.48 -0.04
C ARG A 97 -16.65 -0.71 0.72
N SER A 98 -15.49 -0.51 1.35
CA SER A 98 -14.80 -1.54 2.14
C SER A 98 -15.68 -2.06 3.29
N ASN A 99 -16.50 -1.18 3.88
CA ASN A 99 -17.47 -1.49 4.93
C ASN A 99 -18.82 -2.00 4.38
N LYS A 100 -18.90 -2.26 3.06
CA LYS A 100 -20.11 -2.77 2.35
C LYS A 100 -21.32 -1.83 2.40
N LYS A 101 -21.11 -0.54 2.63
CA LYS A 101 -22.15 0.51 2.62
C LYS A 101 -22.29 1.11 1.22
N TYR A 102 -22.65 0.27 0.26
CA TYR A 102 -22.60 0.62 -1.17
C TYR A 102 -23.56 1.75 -1.57
N ASP A 103 -24.74 1.83 -0.95
CA ASP A 103 -25.70 2.91 -1.21
C ASP A 103 -25.15 4.26 -0.74
N GLU A 104 -24.59 4.31 0.48
CA GLU A 104 -23.93 5.52 1.01
C GLU A 104 -22.71 5.88 0.16
N ALA A 105 -21.92 4.90 -0.26
CA ALA A 105 -20.78 5.11 -1.16
C ALA A 105 -21.21 5.70 -2.52
N ASN A 106 -22.28 5.19 -3.11
CA ASN A 106 -22.81 5.71 -4.37
C ASN A 106 -23.35 7.15 -4.21
N ALA A 107 -24.02 7.45 -3.09
CA ALA A 107 -24.48 8.80 -2.79
C ALA A 107 -23.30 9.79 -2.60
N ALA A 108 -22.24 9.36 -1.89
CA ALA A 108 -21.03 10.15 -1.74
C ALA A 108 -20.29 10.31 -3.08
N MET A 109 -20.25 9.26 -3.91
CA MET A 109 -19.64 9.31 -5.24
C MET A 109 -20.37 10.26 -6.20
N LYS A 110 -21.70 10.38 -6.11
CA LYS A 110 -22.46 11.40 -6.86
C LYS A 110 -22.02 12.81 -6.48
N LYS A 111 -21.89 13.10 -5.18
CA LYS A 111 -21.37 14.41 -4.70
C LYS A 111 -19.94 14.66 -5.17
N PHE A 112 -19.08 13.64 -5.09
CA PHE A 112 -17.71 13.69 -5.57
C PHE A 112 -17.65 14.01 -7.07
N ALA A 113 -18.47 13.35 -7.89
CA ALA A 113 -18.49 13.55 -9.33
C ALA A 113 -18.98 14.95 -9.73
N LEU A 114 -19.92 15.54 -9.01
CA LEU A 114 -20.34 16.93 -9.21
C LEU A 114 -19.21 17.93 -8.87
N LYS A 115 -18.45 17.67 -7.80
CA LYS A 115 -17.38 18.56 -7.35
C LYS A 115 -16.10 18.42 -8.18
N TYR A 116 -15.79 17.23 -8.65
CA TYR A 116 -14.55 16.89 -9.36
C TYR A 116 -14.84 16.24 -10.73
N SER A 117 -15.57 16.96 -11.59
CA SER A 117 -16.10 16.43 -12.86
C SER A 117 -15.04 16.00 -13.89
N SER A 118 -13.82 16.56 -13.82
CA SER A 118 -12.68 16.19 -14.69
C SER A 118 -11.92 14.96 -14.24
N ASP A 119 -12.20 14.42 -13.04
CA ASP A 119 -11.56 13.22 -12.52
C ASP A 119 -12.06 11.98 -13.27
N SER A 120 -11.16 11.06 -13.66
CA SER A 120 -11.55 9.87 -14.44
C SER A 120 -12.51 8.95 -13.67
N ARG A 121 -12.40 8.92 -12.34
CA ARG A 121 -13.30 8.17 -11.45
C ARG A 121 -14.72 8.75 -11.51
N SER A 122 -14.85 10.08 -11.57
CA SER A 122 -16.13 10.78 -11.76
C SER A 122 -16.75 10.46 -13.11
N THR A 123 -15.97 10.60 -14.19
CA THR A 123 -16.45 10.33 -15.55
C THR A 123 -16.82 8.86 -15.74
N THR A 124 -16.09 7.94 -15.12
CA THR A 124 -16.40 6.51 -15.17
C THR A 124 -17.68 6.19 -14.40
N PHE A 125 -17.83 6.75 -13.20
CA PHE A 125 -19.04 6.57 -12.40
C PHE A 125 -20.31 7.11 -13.12
N LEU A 126 -20.24 8.29 -13.70
CA LEU A 126 -21.38 8.89 -14.42
C LEU A 126 -21.77 8.11 -15.68
N LYS A 127 -20.82 7.42 -16.31
CA LYS A 127 -21.12 6.53 -17.46
C LYS A 127 -21.75 5.21 -17.04
N LYS A 128 -21.54 4.76 -15.80
CA LYS A 128 -21.96 3.44 -15.32
C LYS A 128 -22.21 3.47 -13.81
N ASP A 129 -23.25 4.17 -13.40
CA ASP A 129 -23.61 4.41 -12.00
C ASP A 129 -24.05 3.14 -11.24
N ASN A 130 -24.45 2.09 -11.98
CA ASN A 130 -24.79 0.78 -11.42
C ASN A 130 -23.60 -0.22 -11.39
N ALA A 131 -22.36 0.25 -11.55
CA ALA A 131 -21.21 -0.64 -11.63
C ALA A 131 -21.04 -1.51 -10.37
N THR A 132 -21.27 -0.97 -9.18
CA THR A 132 -21.18 -1.71 -7.91
C THR A 132 -22.21 -2.84 -7.85
N GLU A 133 -23.46 -2.56 -8.20
CA GLU A 133 -24.53 -3.57 -8.26
C GLU A 133 -24.20 -4.69 -9.27
N ALA A 134 -23.71 -4.29 -10.45
CA ALA A 134 -23.28 -5.24 -11.48
C ALA A 134 -22.14 -6.14 -10.99
N LEU A 135 -21.20 -5.62 -10.18
CA LEU A 135 -20.12 -6.40 -9.58
C LEU A 135 -20.65 -7.39 -8.53
N LEU A 136 -21.56 -6.95 -7.67
CA LEU A 136 -22.16 -7.80 -6.63
C LEU A 136 -22.97 -8.97 -7.21
N ASN A 137 -23.63 -8.73 -8.37
CA ASN A 137 -24.45 -9.72 -9.06
C ASN A 137 -23.64 -10.63 -10.01
N GLN A 138 -22.33 -10.42 -10.12
CA GLN A 138 -21.50 -11.30 -10.97
C GLN A 138 -21.39 -12.71 -10.38
N GLN A 139 -21.43 -13.71 -11.27
CA GLN A 139 -21.11 -15.07 -10.89
C GLN A 139 -19.66 -15.17 -10.42
N LYS A 140 -19.44 -15.81 -9.27
CA LYS A 140 -18.09 -16.04 -8.73
C LYS A 140 -17.26 -16.87 -9.72
N LYS A 141 -16.17 -16.31 -10.21
CA LYS A 141 -15.26 -16.95 -11.16
C LYS A 141 -14.13 -17.73 -10.49
N TYR A 142 -13.87 -17.45 -9.22
CA TYR A 142 -12.74 -18.00 -8.48
C TYR A 142 -13.18 -18.50 -7.11
N THR A 143 -12.52 -19.54 -6.64
CA THR A 143 -12.64 -20.03 -5.27
C THR A 143 -11.40 -19.62 -4.49
N VAL A 144 -11.57 -18.85 -3.42
CA VAL A 144 -10.49 -18.46 -2.53
C VAL A 144 -10.34 -19.49 -1.43
N LYS A 145 -9.13 -20.02 -1.24
CA LYS A 145 -8.79 -20.99 -0.20
C LYS A 145 -7.63 -20.49 0.64
N LYS A 146 -7.71 -20.66 1.96
CA LYS A 146 -6.58 -20.47 2.85
C LYS A 146 -5.56 -21.59 2.63
N ILE A 147 -4.28 -21.25 2.61
CA ILE A 147 -3.18 -22.22 2.51
C ILE A 147 -2.51 -22.42 3.87
N ASN A 148 -1.85 -23.57 4.07
CA ASN A 148 -1.30 -23.97 5.36
C ASN A 148 -0.13 -23.13 5.87
N ILE A 149 0.43 -22.28 5.02
CA ILE A 149 1.57 -21.40 5.36
C ILE A 149 1.16 -19.95 5.66
N ASN A 150 -0.15 -19.63 5.62
CA ASN A 150 -0.58 -18.31 6.08
C ASN A 150 -0.26 -18.12 7.56
N SER A 151 0.25 -16.95 7.92
CA SER A 151 0.47 -16.50 9.30
C SER A 151 -0.71 -15.64 9.80
N ASP A 152 -0.61 -15.15 11.02
CA ASP A 152 -1.46 -14.12 11.60
C ASP A 152 -0.95 -12.69 11.33
N ARG A 153 0.08 -12.57 10.49
CA ARG A 153 0.71 -11.34 10.03
C ARG A 153 0.43 -11.10 8.55
N SER A 154 1.01 -10.04 8.01
CA SER A 154 0.94 -9.75 6.58
C SER A 154 1.65 -10.82 5.76
N ASP A 155 0.92 -11.48 4.86
CA ASP A 155 1.43 -12.43 3.85
C ASP A 155 0.89 -12.03 2.48
N PHE A 156 1.74 -11.72 1.50
CA PHE A 156 1.32 -11.27 0.16
C PHE A 156 2.40 -11.46 -0.91
N GLY A 157 2.14 -10.98 -2.13
CA GLY A 157 3.10 -10.97 -3.23
C GLY A 157 3.53 -12.36 -3.67
N GLY A 158 2.59 -13.32 -3.67
CA GLY A 158 2.88 -14.71 -4.04
C GLY A 158 3.32 -14.85 -5.50
N PHE A 159 4.42 -15.58 -5.73
CA PHE A 159 4.97 -15.92 -7.04
C PHE A 159 5.33 -17.40 -7.09
N LEU A 160 4.80 -18.12 -8.07
CA LEU A 160 5.07 -19.55 -8.26
C LEU A 160 5.98 -19.76 -9.47
N LEU A 161 7.14 -20.39 -9.23
CA LEU A 161 8.02 -20.90 -10.27
C LEU A 161 8.15 -22.41 -10.08
N ASP A 162 7.66 -23.19 -11.04
CA ASP A 162 7.55 -24.64 -10.95
C ASP A 162 6.84 -25.08 -9.65
N SER A 163 7.54 -25.76 -8.75
CA SER A 163 7.03 -26.15 -7.42
C SER A 163 7.41 -25.19 -6.29
N THR A 164 8.22 -24.18 -6.55
CA THR A 164 8.67 -23.22 -5.53
C THR A 164 7.76 -22.00 -5.49
N PHE A 165 7.11 -21.80 -4.35
CA PHE A 165 6.25 -20.65 -4.09
C PHE A 165 7.00 -19.63 -3.24
N TYR A 166 7.22 -18.46 -3.79
CA TYR A 166 7.83 -17.32 -3.13
C TYR A 166 6.73 -16.38 -2.64
N PHE A 167 6.95 -15.71 -1.52
CA PHE A 167 6.01 -14.73 -0.98
C PHE A 167 6.70 -13.82 0.04
N VAL A 168 6.03 -12.75 0.42
CA VAL A 168 6.51 -11.77 1.39
C VAL A 168 5.74 -11.92 2.69
N SER A 169 6.42 -11.82 3.81
CA SER A 169 5.78 -11.95 5.12
C SER A 169 6.47 -11.14 6.21
N SER A 170 5.68 -10.60 7.14
CA SER A 170 6.15 -9.95 8.38
C SER A 170 6.20 -10.90 9.59
N ARG A 171 6.33 -12.21 9.37
CA ARG A 171 6.24 -13.24 10.42
C ARG A 171 7.43 -13.35 11.38
N ILE A 172 8.57 -12.68 11.10
CA ILE A 172 9.76 -12.76 11.95
C ILE A 172 9.66 -11.72 13.07
N GLU A 173 9.18 -12.13 14.25
CA GLU A 173 8.96 -11.27 15.41
C GLU A 173 10.22 -10.53 15.91
N GLN A 174 11.42 -11.05 15.62
CA GLN A 174 12.70 -10.44 15.99
C GLN A 174 13.09 -9.25 15.11
N ASN A 175 12.44 -9.10 13.96
CA ASN A 175 12.68 -7.96 13.08
C ASN A 175 12.19 -6.65 13.74
N LYS A 176 12.77 -5.53 13.32
CA LYS A 176 12.28 -4.21 13.71
C LYS A 176 10.83 -4.07 13.31
N LYS A 177 10.07 -3.36 14.12
CA LYS A 177 8.67 -3.03 13.83
C LYS A 177 8.59 -1.76 12.98
N TYR A 178 7.73 -1.81 11.99
CA TYR A 178 7.45 -0.69 11.12
C TYR A 178 6.44 0.27 11.78
N GLY A 179 6.76 1.55 11.85
CA GLY A 179 5.92 2.54 12.53
C GLY A 179 4.52 2.73 11.94
N TRP A 180 4.31 2.29 10.70
CA TRP A 180 3.03 2.36 10.02
C TRP A 180 1.95 1.53 10.73
N ASN A 181 2.24 0.26 11.00
CA ASN A 181 1.28 -0.72 11.53
C ASN A 181 1.79 -1.55 12.72
N GLU A 182 3.01 -1.26 13.22
CA GLU A 182 3.70 -1.99 14.30
C GLU A 182 3.95 -3.47 13.99
N GLU A 183 3.85 -3.89 12.72
CA GLU A 183 4.29 -5.21 12.31
C GLU A 183 5.82 -5.27 12.12
N PRO A 184 6.42 -6.47 12.27
CA PRO A 184 7.82 -6.69 11.90
C PRO A 184 8.09 -6.32 10.44
N TYR A 185 9.31 -5.96 10.11
CA TYR A 185 9.73 -5.71 8.73
C TYR A 185 9.52 -6.96 7.87
N LEU A 186 9.18 -6.71 6.61
CA LEU A 186 8.87 -7.73 5.62
C LEU A 186 10.13 -8.42 5.12
N ASP A 187 10.10 -9.75 5.05
CA ASP A 187 11.11 -10.59 4.43
C ASP A 187 10.52 -11.42 3.29
N ILE A 188 11.35 -11.80 2.34
CA ILE A 188 11.02 -12.76 1.28
C ILE A 188 11.20 -14.17 1.83
N PHE A 189 10.19 -15.02 1.60
CA PHE A 189 10.20 -16.45 1.94
C PHE A 189 9.97 -17.29 0.70
N PHE A 190 10.33 -18.55 0.79
CA PHE A 190 9.90 -19.57 -0.15
C PHE A 190 9.40 -20.83 0.54
N SER A 191 8.55 -21.58 -0.16
CA SER A 191 8.00 -22.87 0.27
C SER A 191 7.86 -23.77 -0.94
N ILE A 192 7.96 -25.09 -0.75
CA ILE A 192 7.73 -26.05 -1.82
C ILE A 192 6.25 -26.44 -1.84
N ARG A 193 5.60 -26.21 -2.96
CA ARG A 193 4.20 -26.61 -3.21
C ARG A 193 4.09 -28.13 -3.32
N LYS A 194 3.23 -28.73 -2.52
CA LYS A 194 2.89 -30.16 -2.54
C LYS A 194 1.57 -30.41 -3.28
N ASN A 195 0.61 -29.50 -3.11
CA ASN A 195 -0.68 -29.46 -3.83
C ASN A 195 -1.25 -28.03 -3.78
N ASP A 196 -2.52 -27.86 -4.14
CA ASP A 196 -3.14 -26.53 -4.25
C ASP A 196 -3.23 -25.73 -2.92
N THR A 197 -3.20 -26.42 -1.79
CA THR A 197 -3.34 -25.76 -0.47
C THR A 197 -2.26 -26.15 0.53
N VAL A 198 -1.39 -27.10 0.19
CA VAL A 198 -0.34 -27.62 1.08
C VAL A 198 1.04 -27.31 0.53
N PHE A 199 1.81 -26.64 1.35
CA PHE A 199 3.18 -26.22 1.10
C PHE A 199 4.10 -26.70 2.24
N SER A 200 5.41 -26.78 1.98
CA SER A 200 6.40 -27.01 3.03
C SER A 200 6.43 -25.83 4.02
N GLN A 201 7.13 -25.99 5.14
CA GLN A 201 7.39 -24.87 6.04
C GLN A 201 8.11 -23.73 5.30
N PRO A 202 7.72 -22.47 5.51
CA PRO A 202 8.38 -21.32 4.93
C PRO A 202 9.84 -21.19 5.35
N ILE A 203 10.70 -20.90 4.39
CA ILE A 203 12.13 -20.68 4.61
C ILE A 203 12.45 -19.25 4.17
N PRO A 204 13.09 -18.41 5.01
CA PRO A 204 13.48 -17.05 4.60
C PRO A 204 14.59 -17.10 3.54
N LEU A 205 14.48 -16.24 2.53
CA LEU A 205 15.46 -16.09 1.45
C LEU A 205 16.59 -15.17 1.91
N LYS A 206 17.48 -15.71 2.74
CA LYS A 206 18.49 -14.95 3.49
C LYS A 206 19.43 -14.12 2.62
N GLU A 207 19.69 -14.57 1.39
CA GLU A 207 20.61 -13.92 0.46
C GLU A 207 20.08 -12.57 -0.04
N LEU A 208 18.77 -12.35 0.02
CA LEU A 208 18.13 -11.13 -0.44
C LEU A 208 17.52 -10.31 0.69
N ASN A 209 17.24 -10.92 1.84
CA ASN A 209 16.68 -10.24 3.00
C ASN A 209 17.75 -9.43 3.74
N SER A 210 17.36 -8.26 4.21
CA SER A 210 18.22 -7.32 4.94
C SER A 210 17.63 -6.93 6.30
N SER A 211 18.03 -5.82 6.87
CA SER A 211 17.43 -5.23 8.08
C SER A 211 16.31 -4.22 7.76
N PHE A 212 15.82 -4.20 6.54
CA PHE A 212 14.76 -3.34 6.02
C PHE A 212 13.66 -4.19 5.41
N HIS A 213 12.63 -3.55 4.81
CA HIS A 213 11.61 -4.29 4.08
C HIS A 213 12.14 -4.79 2.75
N GLU A 214 11.91 -6.07 2.49
CA GLU A 214 11.98 -6.67 1.16
C GLU A 214 10.55 -6.96 0.68
N GLY A 215 10.32 -6.74 -0.59
CA GLY A 215 8.99 -6.71 -1.15
C GLY A 215 8.69 -7.79 -2.18
N PRO A 216 7.58 -7.65 -2.91
CA PRO A 216 7.22 -8.64 -3.92
C PRO A 216 8.32 -8.87 -4.93
N ILE A 217 8.32 -10.09 -5.44
CA ILE A 217 9.32 -10.56 -6.40
C ILE A 217 8.71 -10.93 -7.74
N SER A 218 9.56 -11.04 -8.75
CA SER A 218 9.27 -11.72 -10.01
C SER A 218 10.53 -12.41 -10.52
N ILE A 219 10.42 -13.64 -10.98
CA ILE A 219 11.55 -14.43 -11.48
C ILE A 219 11.34 -14.70 -12.97
N THR A 220 12.42 -14.60 -13.76
CA THR A 220 12.41 -14.95 -15.17
C THR A 220 12.02 -16.43 -15.35
N LYS A 221 11.31 -16.75 -16.45
CA LYS A 221 10.81 -18.12 -16.72
C LYS A 221 11.90 -19.21 -16.68
N ASN A 222 13.14 -18.85 -17.03
CA ASN A 222 14.30 -19.74 -16.96
C ASN A 222 14.95 -19.84 -15.57
N GLY A 223 14.38 -19.19 -14.54
CA GLY A 223 14.90 -19.19 -13.17
C GLY A 223 16.24 -18.46 -12.98
N LYS A 224 16.74 -17.75 -14.01
CA LYS A 224 18.09 -17.16 -13.98
C LYS A 224 18.17 -15.83 -13.23
N ASN A 225 17.17 -14.97 -13.36
CA ASN A 225 17.17 -13.66 -12.73
C ASN A 225 15.91 -13.48 -11.87
N ILE A 226 16.08 -12.84 -10.70
CA ILE A 226 15.01 -12.36 -9.83
C ILE A 226 15.00 -10.85 -9.83
N TYR A 227 13.80 -10.27 -9.84
CA TYR A 227 13.52 -8.88 -9.56
C TYR A 227 12.80 -8.81 -8.24
N PHE A 228 13.18 -7.91 -7.35
CA PHE A 228 12.56 -7.75 -6.03
C PHE A 228 12.60 -6.30 -5.57
N ALA A 229 11.64 -5.94 -4.74
CA ALA A 229 11.63 -4.61 -4.12
C ALA A 229 12.41 -4.65 -2.80
N SER A 230 13.12 -3.57 -2.48
CA SER A 230 13.74 -3.33 -1.18
C SER A 230 13.84 -1.82 -0.92
N GLU A 231 14.07 -1.45 0.33
CA GLU A 231 14.23 -0.03 0.67
C GLU A 231 15.59 0.51 0.22
N SER A 232 15.59 1.76 -0.25
CA SER A 232 16.80 2.45 -0.72
C SER A 232 17.88 2.64 0.36
N PHE A 233 17.54 2.41 1.62
CA PHE A 233 18.49 2.39 2.74
C PHE A 233 19.53 1.29 2.60
N THR A 234 19.22 0.17 1.97
CA THR A 234 20.14 -0.95 1.71
C THR A 234 21.36 -0.53 0.89
N VAL A 235 21.18 0.47 0.03
CA VAL A 235 22.25 1.05 -0.82
C VAL A 235 22.62 2.48 -0.41
N ASN A 236 22.29 2.88 0.82
CA ASN A 236 22.56 4.22 1.37
C ASN A 236 21.99 5.38 0.54
N GLN A 237 20.90 5.15 -0.20
CA GLN A 237 20.20 6.16 -0.98
C GLN A 237 19.00 6.69 -0.22
N PHE A 238 19.17 7.77 0.51
CA PHE A 238 18.12 8.44 1.27
C PHE A 238 18.38 9.95 1.31
N ASP A 239 17.32 10.73 1.54
CA ASP A 239 17.44 12.15 1.81
C ASP A 239 17.39 12.41 3.32
N LYS A 240 18.17 13.41 3.76
CA LYS A 240 18.12 13.92 5.13
C LYS A 240 17.12 15.08 5.17
N ILE A 241 16.05 14.92 5.93
CA ILE A 241 15.09 16.01 6.14
C ILE A 241 15.75 17.05 7.05
N LYS A 242 16.05 18.21 6.48
CA LYS A 242 16.71 19.32 7.19
C LYS A 242 15.89 19.67 8.45
N ASN A 243 16.60 19.87 9.55
CA ASN A 243 16.05 20.24 10.88
C ASN A 243 15.29 19.15 11.64
N LYS A 244 15.12 17.91 11.14
CA LYS A 244 14.33 16.87 11.83
C LYS A 244 15.10 15.62 12.24
N LYS A 245 16.40 15.50 11.98
CA LYS A 245 17.20 14.27 12.17
C LYS A 245 16.56 13.01 11.55
N LEU A 246 15.70 13.20 10.54
CA LEU A 246 15.00 12.14 9.83
C LEU A 246 15.71 11.83 8.51
N LYS A 247 15.60 10.57 8.10
CA LYS A 247 16.00 10.09 6.78
C LYS A 247 14.75 9.63 6.06
N SER A 248 14.59 10.04 4.80
CA SER A 248 13.53 9.58 3.90
C SER A 248 14.14 8.71 2.82
N GLY A 249 13.72 7.46 2.75
CA GLY A 249 14.06 6.51 1.69
C GLY A 249 12.86 6.29 0.77
N GLN A 250 13.09 5.57 -0.32
CA GLN A 250 12.07 5.12 -1.26
C GLN A 250 12.18 3.61 -1.42
N VAL A 251 11.09 2.97 -1.81
CA VAL A 251 11.15 1.59 -2.28
C VAL A 251 11.81 1.57 -3.65
N GLN A 252 12.71 0.65 -3.88
CA GLN A 252 13.48 0.52 -5.13
C GLN A 252 13.45 -0.93 -5.62
N LEU A 253 13.57 -1.12 -6.92
CA LEU A 253 13.72 -2.43 -7.52
C LEU A 253 15.19 -2.83 -7.65
N PHE A 254 15.44 -4.08 -7.34
CA PHE A 254 16.74 -4.74 -7.46
C PHE A 254 16.61 -5.94 -8.37
N THR A 255 17.73 -6.40 -8.90
CA THR A 255 17.84 -7.68 -9.58
C THR A 255 19.02 -8.46 -9.02
N ALA A 256 18.88 -9.80 -8.98
CA ALA A 256 19.97 -10.72 -8.64
C ALA A 256 19.96 -11.89 -9.64
N THR A 257 21.08 -12.60 -9.73
CA THR A 257 21.26 -13.73 -10.62
C THR A 257 21.33 -15.02 -9.81
N ASN A 258 20.66 -16.08 -10.31
CA ASN A 258 20.76 -17.40 -9.72
C ASN A 258 22.06 -18.07 -10.16
N ASP A 259 22.87 -18.48 -9.19
CA ASP A 259 24.04 -19.32 -9.39
C ASP A 259 23.90 -20.60 -8.57
N HIS A 260 23.61 -21.71 -9.24
CA HIS A 260 23.42 -23.03 -8.62
C HIS A 260 22.43 -23.05 -7.43
N GLY A 261 21.34 -22.29 -7.53
CA GLY A 261 20.29 -22.21 -6.50
C GLY A 261 20.50 -21.12 -5.46
N VAL A 262 21.55 -20.32 -5.55
CA VAL A 262 21.85 -19.19 -4.67
C VAL A 262 21.70 -17.87 -5.46
N TRP A 263 21.02 -16.89 -4.88
CA TRP A 263 20.89 -15.56 -5.48
C TRP A 263 22.11 -14.69 -5.14
N ILE A 264 22.82 -14.25 -6.18
CA ILE A 264 24.07 -13.48 -6.05
C ILE A 264 24.01 -12.20 -6.87
N TYR A 265 24.94 -11.28 -6.59
CA TYR A 265 25.10 -10.01 -7.31
C TYR A 265 23.85 -9.12 -7.32
N ALA A 266 23.17 -9.02 -6.16
CA ALA A 266 22.05 -8.12 -6.01
C ALA A 266 22.47 -6.66 -6.30
N LYS A 267 21.77 -5.99 -7.23
CA LYS A 267 22.06 -4.60 -7.63
C LYS A 267 20.77 -3.82 -7.92
N PRO A 268 20.75 -2.51 -7.62
CA PRO A 268 19.61 -1.66 -7.93
C PRO A 268 19.42 -1.50 -9.44
N LEU A 269 18.17 -1.35 -9.89
CA LEU A 269 17.87 -1.05 -11.28
C LEU A 269 18.16 0.41 -11.62
N PRO A 270 18.58 0.73 -12.86
CA PRO A 270 19.10 2.06 -13.23
C PRO A 270 18.03 3.17 -13.23
N PHE A 271 16.75 2.84 -13.25
CA PHE A 271 15.64 3.79 -13.23
C PHE A 271 15.05 4.03 -11.83
N ASN A 272 15.68 3.51 -10.79
CA ASN A 272 15.38 3.89 -9.41
C ASN A 272 15.73 5.35 -9.12
N SER A 273 15.09 5.93 -8.12
CA SER A 273 15.31 7.32 -7.73
C SER A 273 15.20 7.51 -6.21
N LYS A 274 15.76 8.62 -5.71
CA LYS A 274 15.50 9.10 -4.36
C LYS A 274 14.19 9.87 -4.22
N LEU A 275 13.57 10.25 -5.35
CA LEU A 275 12.41 11.13 -5.40
C LEU A 275 11.08 10.38 -5.53
N TYR A 276 11.12 9.12 -5.92
CA TYR A 276 9.93 8.30 -6.13
C TYR A 276 10.22 6.82 -5.85
N SER A 277 9.19 6.07 -5.56
CA SER A 277 9.26 4.63 -5.34
C SER A 277 9.05 3.86 -6.63
N VAL A 278 9.70 2.70 -6.72
CA VAL A 278 9.53 1.69 -7.78
C VAL A 278 9.40 0.33 -7.09
N SER A 279 8.29 -0.38 -7.32
CA SER A 279 7.94 -1.58 -6.57
C SER A 279 7.14 -2.59 -7.40
N ASN A 280 6.82 -3.74 -6.83
CA ASN A 280 5.91 -4.75 -7.38
C ASN A 280 6.30 -5.19 -8.80
N PRO A 281 7.47 -5.83 -9.00
CA PRO A 281 7.94 -6.21 -10.33
C PRO A 281 7.13 -7.37 -10.91
N SER A 282 6.96 -7.40 -12.24
CA SER A 282 6.45 -8.54 -13.00
C SER A 282 7.12 -8.63 -14.36
N VAL A 283 7.98 -9.63 -14.55
CA VAL A 283 8.66 -9.87 -15.82
C VAL A 283 7.81 -10.78 -16.73
N ASN A 284 7.74 -10.43 -18.02
CA ASN A 284 7.01 -11.27 -18.98
C ASN A 284 7.71 -12.61 -19.28
N SER A 285 6.98 -13.55 -19.85
CA SER A 285 7.47 -14.92 -20.14
C SER A 285 8.66 -14.98 -21.12
N THR A 286 8.85 -13.95 -21.93
CA THR A 286 9.99 -13.83 -22.87
C THR A 286 11.21 -13.14 -22.27
N ASN A 287 11.12 -12.66 -21.02
CA ASN A 287 12.17 -11.90 -20.31
C ASN A 287 12.62 -10.62 -21.04
N THR A 288 11.73 -10.00 -21.80
CA THR A 288 12.02 -8.79 -22.61
C THR A 288 11.37 -7.54 -22.06
N THR A 289 10.43 -7.68 -21.11
CA THR A 289 9.70 -6.55 -20.54
C THR A 289 9.48 -6.78 -19.05
N LEU A 290 9.81 -5.75 -18.25
CA LEU A 290 9.52 -5.70 -16.82
C LEU A 290 8.41 -4.67 -16.60
N TYR A 291 7.30 -5.11 -15.98
CA TYR A 291 6.23 -4.26 -15.47
C TYR A 291 6.45 -3.99 -13.99
N PHE A 292 6.03 -2.82 -13.51
CA PHE A 292 6.20 -2.43 -12.12
C PHE A 292 5.25 -1.29 -11.75
N SER A 293 5.08 -1.05 -10.45
CA SER A 293 4.34 0.10 -9.93
C SER A 293 5.29 1.21 -9.54
N SER A 294 4.92 2.48 -9.82
CA SER A 294 5.72 3.63 -9.41
C SER A 294 4.90 4.92 -9.38
N ASN A 295 5.22 5.80 -8.45
CA ASN A 295 4.76 7.18 -8.39
C ASN A 295 5.75 8.16 -9.05
N MET A 296 6.53 7.69 -10.04
CA MET A 296 7.49 8.53 -10.76
C MET A 296 6.80 9.65 -11.55
N PRO A 297 7.48 10.80 -11.76
CA PRO A 297 6.93 11.91 -12.53
C PRO A 297 6.47 11.50 -13.94
N GLY A 298 5.33 12.03 -14.36
CA GLY A 298 4.69 11.68 -15.64
C GLY A 298 3.62 10.60 -15.52
N GLY A 299 3.30 10.17 -14.30
CA GLY A 299 2.15 9.35 -13.99
C GLY A 299 0.82 10.12 -14.04
N ILE A 300 -0.28 9.39 -13.82
CA ILE A 300 -1.65 9.92 -13.84
C ILE A 300 -2.15 10.17 -12.41
N GLY A 301 -1.83 9.25 -11.49
CA GLY A 301 -2.34 9.26 -10.13
C GLY A 301 -1.31 9.12 -9.04
N GLY A 302 -1.60 8.24 -8.11
CA GLY A 302 -0.69 7.83 -7.04
C GLY A 302 0.41 6.93 -7.59
N ASN A 303 0.30 5.62 -7.35
CA ASN A 303 1.12 4.65 -8.05
C ASN A 303 0.47 4.25 -9.36
N ASP A 304 1.21 4.32 -10.44
CA ASP A 304 0.81 3.87 -11.77
C ASP A 304 1.54 2.58 -12.15
N ILE A 305 0.97 1.79 -13.08
CA ILE A 305 1.70 0.70 -13.74
C ILE A 305 2.53 1.25 -14.90
N TRP A 306 3.80 0.92 -14.84
CA TRP A 306 4.81 1.23 -15.84
C TRP A 306 5.39 -0.04 -16.44
N LYS A 307 6.08 0.08 -17.56
CA LYS A 307 6.88 -0.99 -18.15
C LYS A 307 8.25 -0.46 -18.57
N VAL A 308 9.22 -1.37 -18.69
CA VAL A 308 10.54 -1.09 -19.26
C VAL A 308 11.00 -2.29 -20.09
N THR A 309 11.65 -2.02 -21.23
CA THR A 309 12.28 -3.06 -22.04
C THR A 309 13.54 -3.56 -21.34
N ILE A 310 13.73 -4.89 -21.35
CA ILE A 310 14.96 -5.57 -20.95
C ILE A 310 15.69 -5.94 -22.25
N ASN A 311 16.86 -5.32 -22.49
CA ASN A 311 17.67 -5.58 -23.69
C ASN A 311 18.44 -6.90 -23.57
N GLY A 312 18.85 -7.47 -24.71
CA GLY A 312 19.57 -8.74 -24.74
C GLY A 312 20.94 -8.72 -24.04
N ASP A 313 21.54 -7.55 -23.88
CA ASP A 313 22.78 -7.31 -23.11
C ASP A 313 22.56 -7.10 -21.61
N GLY A 314 21.29 -7.18 -21.13
CA GLY A 314 20.92 -6.99 -19.75
C GLY A 314 20.79 -5.52 -19.31
N THR A 315 20.84 -4.58 -20.24
CA THR A 315 20.51 -3.17 -20.01
C THR A 315 18.98 -2.95 -20.08
N TYR A 316 18.54 -1.75 -19.70
CA TYR A 316 17.11 -1.42 -19.67
C TYR A 316 16.84 -0.19 -20.54
N GLY A 317 15.67 -0.18 -21.18
CA GLY A 317 15.14 0.98 -21.89
C GLY A 317 14.69 2.08 -20.93
N LYS A 318 13.98 3.07 -21.46
CA LYS A 318 13.32 4.12 -20.67
C LYS A 318 11.98 3.59 -20.15
N PRO A 319 11.63 3.83 -18.88
CA PRO A 319 10.29 3.53 -18.37
C PRO A 319 9.18 4.24 -19.15
N GLU A 320 8.10 3.51 -19.42
CA GLU A 320 6.90 3.98 -20.13
C GLU A 320 5.67 3.74 -19.26
N ASN A 321 4.86 4.81 -19.03
CA ASN A 321 3.57 4.70 -18.37
C ASN A 321 2.57 3.96 -19.26
N LEU A 322 1.76 3.03 -18.72
CA LEU A 322 0.79 2.27 -19.50
C LEU A 322 -0.48 3.06 -19.86
N GLY A 323 -0.57 4.32 -19.41
CA GLY A 323 -1.60 5.26 -19.80
C GLY A 323 -2.98 5.01 -19.19
N PRO A 324 -3.99 5.84 -19.58
CA PRO A 324 -5.28 5.91 -18.88
C PRO A 324 -6.21 4.71 -19.12
N LYS A 325 -5.88 3.79 -20.01
CA LYS A 325 -6.60 2.51 -20.11
C LYS A 325 -6.35 1.64 -18.85
N ILE A 326 -5.23 1.81 -18.20
CA ILE A 326 -4.78 1.03 -17.03
C ILE A 326 -4.73 1.91 -15.79
N ASN A 327 -4.07 3.05 -15.87
CA ASN A 327 -3.82 3.95 -14.75
C ASN A 327 -4.95 4.96 -14.55
N THR A 328 -5.17 5.34 -13.30
CA THR A 328 -6.21 6.28 -12.86
C THR A 328 -5.62 7.33 -11.92
N GLU A 329 -6.42 8.23 -11.36
CA GLU A 329 -5.98 9.14 -10.28
C GLU A 329 -5.80 8.43 -8.92
N GLY A 330 -6.17 7.15 -8.83
CA GLY A 330 -5.91 6.29 -7.67
C GLY A 330 -4.52 5.68 -7.69
N ASP A 331 -4.42 4.51 -7.06
CA ASP A 331 -3.23 3.67 -7.06
C ASP A 331 -3.47 2.42 -7.90
N GLU A 332 -2.57 2.14 -8.82
CA GLU A 332 -2.45 0.88 -9.53
C GLU A 332 -1.19 0.16 -9.07
N SER A 333 -1.33 -1.07 -8.59
CA SER A 333 -0.26 -1.83 -7.96
C SER A 333 -0.30 -3.31 -8.29
N PHE A 334 0.75 -4.04 -7.92
CA PHE A 334 0.84 -5.49 -8.08
C PHE A 334 0.56 -5.97 -9.52
N PRO A 335 1.23 -5.43 -10.55
CA PRO A 335 1.10 -5.98 -11.89
C PRO A 335 1.55 -7.43 -11.92
N PHE A 336 0.81 -8.26 -12.65
CA PHE A 336 1.19 -9.63 -12.99
C PHE A 336 0.86 -9.87 -14.45
N ILE A 337 1.88 -10.10 -15.26
CA ILE A 337 1.72 -10.42 -16.69
C ILE A 337 1.82 -11.94 -16.89
N ASP A 338 0.78 -12.54 -17.45
CA ASP A 338 0.79 -13.96 -17.77
C ASP A 338 1.43 -14.25 -19.14
N GLU A 339 1.57 -15.52 -19.49
CA GLU A 339 2.16 -15.97 -20.74
C GLU A 339 1.30 -15.66 -21.99
N ASN A 340 0.02 -15.30 -21.81
CA ASN A 340 -0.90 -14.89 -22.87
C ASN A 340 -0.91 -13.38 -23.10
N ASN A 341 -0.09 -12.61 -22.37
CA ASN A 341 -0.08 -11.15 -22.30
C ASN A 341 -1.35 -10.55 -21.67
N LEU A 342 -2.02 -11.29 -20.79
CA LEU A 342 -3.02 -10.72 -19.90
C LEU A 342 -2.30 -10.08 -18.71
N LEU A 343 -2.50 -8.78 -18.54
CA LEU A 343 -2.01 -8.04 -17.38
C LEU A 343 -3.09 -8.03 -16.31
N TYR A 344 -2.77 -8.57 -15.15
CA TYR A 344 -3.55 -8.43 -13.92
C TYR A 344 -2.91 -7.35 -13.07
N PHE A 345 -3.71 -6.55 -12.39
CA PHE A 345 -3.24 -5.51 -11.47
C PHE A 345 -4.30 -5.19 -10.43
N ALA A 346 -3.90 -4.62 -9.31
CA ALA A 346 -4.80 -4.14 -8.28
C ALA A 346 -4.99 -2.62 -8.43
N SER A 347 -6.21 -2.11 -8.23
CA SER A 347 -6.52 -0.68 -8.30
C SER A 347 -7.60 -0.30 -7.30
N ASN A 348 -7.46 0.88 -6.67
CA ASN A 348 -8.50 1.53 -5.89
C ASN A 348 -9.18 2.69 -6.66
N GLY A 349 -8.64 3.09 -7.81
CA GLY A 349 -9.18 4.18 -8.64
C GLY A 349 -10.30 3.75 -9.60
N ARG A 350 -10.55 2.44 -9.76
CA ARG A 350 -11.57 1.88 -10.65
C ARG A 350 -12.86 1.55 -9.90
N PRO A 351 -14.02 1.35 -10.62
CA PRO A 351 -15.22 0.85 -9.98
C PRO A 351 -14.99 -0.51 -9.34
N GLY A 352 -15.10 -0.58 -8.01
CA GLY A 352 -14.78 -1.76 -7.20
C GLY A 352 -15.63 -1.85 -5.94
N LEU A 353 -15.28 -2.80 -5.09
CA LEU A 353 -15.97 -3.08 -3.83
C LEU A 353 -15.30 -2.48 -2.60
N GLY A 354 -14.17 -1.77 -2.80
CA GLY A 354 -13.41 -1.06 -1.78
C GLY A 354 -12.00 -1.60 -1.57
N GLY A 355 -11.07 -0.73 -1.23
CA GLY A 355 -9.65 -1.04 -1.21
C GLY A 355 -9.09 -1.31 -2.61
N LEU A 356 -8.14 -2.24 -2.70
CA LEU A 356 -7.55 -2.65 -3.96
C LEU A 356 -8.32 -3.85 -4.54
N ASP A 357 -9.09 -3.61 -5.60
CA ASP A 357 -9.72 -4.67 -6.38
C ASP A 357 -8.82 -5.12 -7.53
N VAL A 358 -8.94 -6.40 -7.95
CA VAL A 358 -8.12 -6.99 -9.01
C VAL A 358 -8.80 -6.86 -10.37
N TYR A 359 -8.09 -6.30 -11.33
CA TYR A 359 -8.50 -6.11 -12.72
C TYR A 359 -7.60 -6.89 -13.68
N LYS A 360 -8.11 -7.16 -14.87
CA LYS A 360 -7.30 -7.72 -15.95
C LYS A 360 -7.58 -7.04 -17.28
N ILE A 361 -6.55 -6.93 -18.09
CA ILE A 361 -6.62 -6.38 -19.45
C ILE A 361 -5.74 -7.20 -20.38
N ASP A 362 -6.18 -7.39 -21.63
CA ASP A 362 -5.37 -7.95 -22.70
C ASP A 362 -4.53 -6.83 -23.32
N LEU A 363 -3.21 -6.96 -23.27
CA LEU A 363 -2.27 -5.96 -23.83
C LEU A 363 -2.10 -6.07 -25.36
N LYS A 364 -2.71 -7.08 -25.99
CA LYS A 364 -2.70 -7.24 -27.46
C LYS A 364 -3.80 -6.43 -28.16
N ASN A 365 -4.81 -5.92 -27.38
CA ASN A 365 -5.98 -5.22 -27.90
C ASN A 365 -5.96 -3.74 -27.45
#